data_599d41c4e29c8bd8f9e14e765b1d2628
#
_entry.id   599d41c4e29c8bd8f9e14e765b1d2628
#
_cell.length_a   1.000
_cell.length_b   1.000
_cell.length_c   1.000
_cell.angle_alpha   90.00
_cell.angle_beta   90.00
_cell.angle_gamma   90.00
#
_symmetry.space_group_name_H-M   'P 1'
#
loop_
_entity.id
_entity.type
_entity.pdbx_description
1 polymer ?
#
loop_
_entity_poly.entity_id
_entity_poly.type
_entity_poly.pdbx_seq_one_letter_code
_entity_poly.pdbx_strand_id
1 'polypeptide(L)'
;SFLELVGDRPLAAHNAEFDISFIRAGCRKVGLPFDPTYVDSLILAQNLLPELHKYKLDIVAEHLDLPAFNHHRASAMCAITYDIYMLIPFFEKMERELGIHRLQEINGEMLKLRPQGSKTSRFPKHIIILAKNKLGLKHLYQLISASNLKYFKRVPIIPKTELITHREGLIIGSACEAGELFRAVTDHKDWAELKRIASFYDYLEIQPICNNLFMLRNGDVQSEEELREYNRTIVRLGEELHKPVCATGDVHFQEPEDEIYRHVLLASKKFPDADAPLPIYFKTTDEMLEEFSYLG
;
A
#
# COMPACT_ATOMS: atom_id res chain seq x y z
N SER A 1 4.63 4.52 -30.84
CA SER A 1 4.88 4.96 -29.45
C SER A 1 5.07 3.76 -28.52
N PHE A 2 5.54 3.99 -27.28
CA PHE A 2 5.65 2.92 -26.27
C PHE A 2 4.29 2.24 -26.01
N LEU A 3 3.23 3.01 -25.89
CA LEU A 3 1.89 2.48 -25.64
C LEU A 3 1.37 1.60 -26.80
N GLU A 4 1.65 1.94 -28.05
CA GLU A 4 1.33 1.09 -29.21
C GLU A 4 2.10 -0.23 -29.17
N LEU A 5 3.37 -0.18 -28.76
CA LEU A 5 4.19 -1.38 -28.62
C LEU A 5 3.65 -2.31 -27.52
N VAL A 6 3.25 -1.75 -26.38
CA VAL A 6 2.74 -2.51 -25.25
C VAL A 6 1.35 -3.08 -25.56
N GLY A 7 0.43 -2.26 -26.05
CA GLY A 7 -0.97 -2.66 -26.25
C GLY A 7 -1.53 -3.27 -24.95
N ASP A 8 -2.17 -4.41 -25.06
CA ASP A 8 -2.74 -5.17 -23.92
C ASP A 8 -1.78 -6.21 -23.34
N ARG A 9 -0.49 -6.16 -23.69
CA ARG A 9 0.48 -7.14 -23.20
C ARG A 9 0.84 -6.88 -21.74
N PRO A 10 0.94 -7.95 -20.92
CA PRO A 10 1.48 -7.82 -19.56
C PRO A 10 2.91 -7.30 -19.60
N LEU A 11 3.25 -6.45 -18.64
CA LEU A 11 4.60 -5.95 -18.43
C LEU A 11 5.30 -6.75 -17.33
N ALA A 12 6.61 -6.86 -17.41
CA ALA A 12 7.42 -7.45 -16.34
C ALA A 12 8.67 -6.61 -16.13
N ALA A 13 9.01 -6.31 -14.88
CA ALA A 13 10.25 -5.64 -14.53
C ALA A 13 10.68 -5.99 -13.10
N HIS A 14 11.93 -5.69 -12.77
CA HIS A 14 12.43 -5.82 -11.42
C HIS A 14 12.32 -4.48 -10.68
N ASN A 15 11.46 -4.41 -9.69
CA ASN A 15 10.95 -3.18 -9.07
C ASN A 15 10.01 -2.42 -10.03
N ALA A 16 9.10 -3.17 -10.63
CA ALA A 16 8.22 -2.72 -11.72
C ALA A 16 7.40 -1.48 -11.36
N GLU A 17 6.99 -1.31 -10.11
CA GLU A 17 6.24 -0.14 -9.67
C GLU A 17 6.99 1.16 -9.92
N PHE A 18 8.33 1.15 -9.81
CA PHE A 18 9.14 2.31 -10.14
C PHE A 18 8.93 2.75 -11.59
N ASP A 19 9.11 1.84 -12.55
CA ASP A 19 8.97 2.13 -13.98
C ASP A 19 7.52 2.46 -14.36
N ILE A 20 6.56 1.69 -13.86
CA ILE A 20 5.13 1.88 -14.10
C ILE A 20 4.66 3.24 -13.59
N SER A 21 5.12 3.69 -12.42
CA SER A 21 4.74 4.99 -11.86
C SER A 21 5.18 6.15 -12.76
N PHE A 22 6.37 6.11 -13.33
CA PHE A 22 6.85 7.11 -14.29
C PHE A 22 6.02 7.13 -15.56
N ILE A 23 5.69 5.95 -16.10
CA ILE A 23 4.88 5.86 -17.33
C ILE A 23 3.46 6.38 -17.05
N ARG A 24 2.84 6.00 -15.92
CA ARG A 24 1.54 6.54 -15.49
C ARG A 24 1.58 8.07 -15.38
N ALA A 25 2.59 8.62 -14.72
CA ALA A 25 2.72 10.07 -14.60
C ALA A 25 2.85 10.77 -15.96
N GLY A 26 3.61 10.17 -16.89
CA GLY A 26 3.71 10.66 -18.26
C GLY A 26 2.39 10.60 -19.02
N CYS A 27 1.67 9.50 -18.94
CA CYS A 27 0.37 9.31 -19.59
C CYS A 27 -0.69 10.27 -19.04
N ARG A 28 -0.75 10.48 -17.72
CA ARG A 28 -1.65 11.47 -17.10
C ARG A 28 -1.42 12.88 -17.64
N LYS A 29 -0.16 13.32 -17.80
CA LYS A 29 0.16 14.64 -18.33
C LYS A 29 -0.38 14.90 -19.74
N VAL A 30 -0.55 13.85 -20.53
CA VAL A 30 -1.04 13.94 -21.92
C VAL A 30 -2.46 13.39 -22.08
N GLY A 31 -3.15 13.07 -20.97
CA GLY A 31 -4.55 12.62 -21.00
C GLY A 31 -4.75 11.22 -21.57
N LEU A 32 -3.73 10.35 -21.56
CA LEU A 32 -3.81 8.99 -22.07
C LEU A 32 -4.06 8.00 -20.93
N PRO A 33 -5.00 7.03 -21.08
CA PRO A 33 -5.18 5.96 -20.11
C PRO A 33 -3.97 5.01 -20.14
N PHE A 34 -3.53 4.57 -18.95
CA PHE A 34 -2.48 3.55 -18.82
C PHE A 34 -2.67 2.78 -17.52
N ASP A 35 -3.23 1.60 -17.63
CA ASP A 35 -3.43 0.66 -16.52
C ASP A 35 -3.05 -0.76 -16.94
N PRO A 36 -1.73 -1.05 -17.04
CA PRO A 36 -1.24 -2.33 -17.50
C PRO A 36 -1.33 -3.39 -16.40
N THR A 37 -1.58 -4.63 -16.80
CA THR A 37 -1.22 -5.79 -15.98
C THR A 37 0.29 -5.90 -15.93
N TYR A 38 0.87 -6.05 -14.74
CA TYR A 38 2.33 -6.21 -14.62
C TYR A 38 2.73 -7.17 -13.51
N VAL A 39 3.92 -7.72 -13.66
CA VAL A 39 4.57 -8.62 -12.70
C VAL A 39 5.87 -7.98 -12.24
N ASP A 40 6.09 -7.97 -10.93
CA ASP A 40 7.31 -7.44 -10.31
C ASP A 40 8.20 -8.58 -9.80
N SER A 41 9.31 -8.83 -10.48
CA SER A 41 10.24 -9.88 -10.09
C SER A 41 10.96 -9.60 -8.76
N LEU A 42 11.05 -8.35 -8.32
CA LEU A 42 11.56 -8.01 -6.99
C LEU A 42 10.58 -8.50 -5.90
N ILE A 43 9.29 -8.26 -6.08
CA ILE A 43 8.25 -8.72 -5.16
C ILE A 43 8.20 -10.25 -5.12
N LEU A 44 8.26 -10.91 -6.28
CA LEU A 44 8.34 -12.36 -6.37
C LEU A 44 9.55 -12.91 -5.60
N ALA A 45 10.74 -12.37 -5.86
CA ALA A 45 11.97 -12.79 -5.18
C ALA A 45 11.89 -12.59 -3.65
N GLN A 46 11.37 -11.45 -3.20
CA GLN A 46 11.22 -11.16 -1.76
C GLN A 46 10.26 -12.12 -1.04
N ASN A 47 9.30 -12.68 -1.74
CA ASN A 47 8.31 -13.60 -1.17
C ASN A 47 8.70 -15.07 -1.34
N LEU A 48 9.36 -15.43 -2.42
CA LEU A 48 9.66 -16.83 -2.77
C LEU A 48 11.08 -17.27 -2.45
N LEU A 49 12.03 -16.33 -2.21
CA LEU A 49 13.43 -16.60 -1.91
C LEU A 49 13.82 -15.96 -0.56
N PRO A 50 13.27 -16.44 0.57
CA PRO A 50 13.46 -15.83 1.89
C PRO A 50 14.91 -15.96 2.40
N GLU A 51 15.69 -16.89 1.87
CA GLU A 51 17.08 -17.13 2.18
C GLU A 51 18.02 -16.01 1.70
N LEU A 52 17.58 -15.20 0.71
CA LEU A 52 18.36 -14.08 0.24
C LEU A 52 18.34 -12.89 1.21
N HIS A 53 19.51 -12.33 1.48
CA HIS A 53 19.65 -11.11 2.30
C HIS A 53 19.47 -9.82 1.49
N LYS A 54 19.68 -9.89 0.17
CA LYS A 54 19.57 -8.78 -0.79
C LYS A 54 18.86 -9.28 -2.04
N TYR A 55 18.05 -8.41 -2.63
CA TYR A 55 17.22 -8.74 -3.79
C TYR A 55 17.55 -7.82 -5.00
N LYS A 56 18.81 -7.48 -5.18
CA LYS A 56 19.26 -6.85 -6.42
C LYS A 56 19.15 -7.87 -7.55
N LEU A 57 18.90 -7.39 -8.77
CA LEU A 57 18.68 -8.22 -9.95
C LEU A 57 19.83 -9.23 -10.18
N ASP A 58 21.09 -8.78 -10.03
CA ASP A 58 22.29 -9.60 -10.12
C ASP A 58 22.32 -10.76 -9.12
N ILE A 59 22.01 -10.45 -7.85
CA ILE A 59 22.03 -11.43 -6.77
C ILE A 59 20.90 -12.47 -6.95
N VAL A 60 19.73 -12.02 -7.39
CA VAL A 60 18.60 -12.92 -7.66
C VAL A 60 18.89 -13.80 -8.88
N ALA A 61 19.46 -13.23 -9.92
CA ALA A 61 19.85 -13.97 -11.13
C ALA A 61 20.92 -15.04 -10.81
N GLU A 62 21.95 -14.68 -10.05
CA GLU A 62 22.97 -15.64 -9.58
C GLU A 62 22.38 -16.77 -8.76
N HIS A 63 21.47 -16.44 -7.80
CA HIS A 63 20.79 -17.45 -6.97
C HIS A 63 19.93 -18.42 -7.79
N LEU A 64 19.38 -17.97 -8.92
CA LEU A 64 18.57 -18.77 -9.84
C LEU A 64 19.37 -19.43 -10.95
N ASP A 65 20.70 -19.43 -10.84
CA ASP A 65 21.64 -19.99 -11.85
C ASP A 65 21.44 -19.41 -13.27
N LEU A 66 21.03 -18.14 -13.36
CA LEU A 66 20.85 -17.47 -14.63
C LEU A 66 22.16 -16.91 -15.16
N PRO A 67 22.33 -16.78 -16.50
CA PRO A 67 23.57 -16.26 -17.09
C PRO A 67 23.92 -14.85 -16.57
N ALA A 68 25.22 -14.59 -16.32
CA ALA A 68 25.69 -13.29 -15.88
C ALA A 68 25.44 -12.20 -16.95
N PHE A 69 25.06 -10.99 -16.53
CA PHE A 69 24.77 -9.86 -17.40
C PHE A 69 25.44 -8.56 -16.95
N ASN A 70 25.56 -7.62 -17.85
CA ASN A 70 26.17 -6.33 -17.57
C ASN A 70 25.11 -5.26 -17.30
N HIS A 71 24.96 -4.85 -16.04
CA HIS A 71 24.01 -3.84 -15.57
C HIS A 71 24.11 -2.48 -16.26
N HIS A 72 25.23 -2.12 -16.82
CA HIS A 72 25.50 -0.77 -17.33
C HIS A 72 25.20 -0.60 -18.84
N ARG A 73 24.78 -1.66 -19.51
CA ARG A 73 24.31 -1.60 -20.91
C ARG A 73 22.86 -2.08 -20.97
N ALA A 74 21.97 -1.28 -20.44
CA ALA A 74 20.55 -1.43 -20.67
C ALA A 74 20.19 -1.02 -22.10
N SER A 75 20.56 -1.83 -23.08
CA SER A 75 19.71 -1.88 -24.25
C SER A 75 18.39 -2.47 -23.76
N ALA A 76 17.28 -1.77 -23.97
CA ALA A 76 15.94 -2.17 -23.51
C ALA A 76 15.59 -3.63 -23.84
N MET A 77 16.19 -4.21 -24.87
CA MET A 77 16.02 -5.61 -25.25
C MET A 77 16.69 -6.61 -24.29
N CYS A 78 17.84 -6.28 -23.69
CA CYS A 78 18.51 -7.20 -22.77
C CYS A 78 17.81 -7.24 -21.41
N ALA A 79 17.28 -6.12 -20.93
CA ALA A 79 16.53 -6.08 -19.69
C ALA A 79 15.23 -6.89 -19.78
N ILE A 80 14.46 -6.73 -20.86
CA ILE A 80 13.20 -7.47 -21.09
C ILE A 80 13.45 -8.97 -21.18
N THR A 81 14.48 -9.40 -21.89
CA THR A 81 14.82 -10.84 -22.02
C THR A 81 15.25 -11.41 -20.67
N TYR A 82 15.98 -10.63 -19.88
CA TYR A 82 16.49 -11.06 -18.60
C TYR A 82 15.37 -11.21 -17.56
N ASP A 83 14.47 -10.23 -17.47
CA ASP A 83 13.33 -10.28 -16.57
C ASP A 83 12.40 -11.46 -16.88
N ILE A 84 12.22 -11.80 -18.16
CA ILE A 84 11.45 -12.97 -18.59
C ILE A 84 12.13 -14.27 -18.13
N TYR A 85 13.43 -14.42 -18.32
CA TYR A 85 14.17 -15.60 -17.88
C TYR A 85 14.15 -15.76 -16.35
N MET A 86 14.25 -14.67 -15.60
CA MET A 86 14.11 -14.70 -14.15
C MET A 86 12.71 -15.13 -13.68
N LEU A 87 11.68 -14.77 -14.41
CA LEU A 87 10.29 -15.09 -14.05
C LEU A 87 9.95 -16.56 -14.28
N ILE A 88 10.61 -17.24 -15.24
CA ILE A 88 10.33 -18.64 -15.56
C ILE A 88 10.38 -19.56 -14.31
N PRO A 89 11.43 -19.55 -13.48
CA PRO A 89 11.47 -20.40 -12.29
C PRO A 89 10.36 -20.10 -11.29
N PHE A 90 9.92 -18.83 -11.20
CA PHE A 90 8.79 -18.46 -10.35
C PHE A 90 7.47 -18.97 -10.92
N PHE A 91 7.25 -18.84 -12.22
CA PHE A 91 6.04 -19.34 -12.87
C PHE A 91 5.94 -20.85 -12.79
N GLU A 92 7.02 -21.58 -13.04
CA GLU A 92 7.06 -23.03 -12.90
C GLU A 92 6.75 -23.47 -11.47
N LYS A 93 7.29 -22.76 -10.48
CA LYS A 93 6.98 -23.01 -9.07
C LYS A 93 5.52 -22.77 -8.76
N MET A 94 4.95 -21.66 -9.22
CA MET A 94 3.55 -21.30 -8.98
C MET A 94 2.58 -22.27 -9.68
N GLU A 95 2.88 -22.67 -10.92
CA GLU A 95 2.11 -23.69 -11.63
C GLU A 95 2.13 -25.03 -10.90
N ARG A 96 3.30 -25.52 -10.53
CA ARG A 96 3.48 -26.81 -9.87
C ARG A 96 2.85 -26.87 -8.48
N GLU A 97 3.01 -25.83 -7.68
CA GLU A 97 2.62 -25.84 -6.27
C GLU A 97 1.22 -25.28 -6.02
N LEU A 98 0.71 -24.39 -6.89
CA LEU A 98 -0.58 -23.71 -6.73
C LEU A 98 -1.55 -23.90 -7.89
N GLY A 99 -1.11 -24.49 -9.01
CA GLY A 99 -1.94 -24.64 -10.20
C GLY A 99 -2.33 -23.33 -10.86
N ILE A 100 -1.48 -22.29 -10.72
CA ILE A 100 -1.73 -20.96 -11.30
C ILE A 100 -1.27 -20.96 -12.75
N HIS A 101 -2.20 -20.64 -13.67
CA HIS A 101 -1.94 -20.58 -15.10
C HIS A 101 -2.10 -19.18 -15.70
N ARG A 102 -2.54 -18.19 -14.91
CA ARG A 102 -2.80 -16.83 -15.37
C ARG A 102 -2.03 -15.80 -14.56
N LEU A 103 -1.44 -14.82 -15.25
CA LEU A 103 -0.70 -13.74 -14.61
C LEU A 103 -1.54 -12.91 -13.63
N GLN A 104 -2.85 -12.78 -13.90
CA GLN A 104 -3.78 -12.06 -13.03
C GLN A 104 -3.98 -12.73 -11.65
N GLU A 105 -3.72 -14.04 -11.56
CA GLU A 105 -3.87 -14.81 -10.32
C GLU A 105 -2.62 -14.74 -9.44
N ILE A 106 -1.47 -14.37 -10.00
CA ILE A 106 -0.16 -14.43 -9.33
C ILE A 106 -0.15 -13.62 -8.02
N ASN A 107 -0.60 -12.36 -8.05
CA ASN A 107 -0.55 -11.48 -6.89
C ASN A 107 -1.39 -11.97 -5.71
N GLY A 108 -2.54 -12.61 -5.98
CA GLY A 108 -3.41 -13.17 -4.94
C GLY A 108 -2.88 -14.48 -4.35
N GLU A 109 -2.29 -15.33 -5.18
CA GLU A 109 -1.89 -16.69 -4.83
C GLU A 109 -0.44 -16.79 -4.34
N MET A 110 0.42 -15.84 -4.71
CA MET A 110 1.83 -15.80 -4.30
C MET A 110 2.02 -15.85 -2.78
N LEU A 111 1.11 -15.24 -2.03
CA LEU A 111 1.17 -15.24 -0.56
C LEU A 111 1.03 -16.65 0.04
N LYS A 112 0.39 -17.60 -0.67
CA LYS A 112 0.27 -18.99 -0.23
C LYS A 112 1.60 -19.74 -0.29
N LEU A 113 2.50 -19.35 -1.20
CA LEU A 113 3.84 -19.94 -1.33
C LEU A 113 4.87 -19.32 -0.39
N ARG A 114 4.47 -18.29 0.34
CA ARG A 114 5.39 -17.57 1.20
C ARG A 114 5.89 -18.44 2.34
N PRO A 115 7.20 -18.72 2.45
CA PRO A 115 7.76 -19.50 3.56
C PRO A 115 7.51 -18.81 4.90
N GLN A 116 7.34 -19.61 5.96
CA GLN A 116 7.30 -19.06 7.32
C GLN A 116 8.59 -18.31 7.62
N GLY A 117 8.47 -17.04 8.07
CA GLY A 117 9.60 -16.17 8.39
C GLY A 117 10.10 -15.29 7.25
N SER A 118 9.45 -15.29 6.07
CA SER A 118 9.82 -14.38 4.99
C SER A 118 9.70 -12.91 5.41
N LYS A 119 10.60 -12.05 4.87
CA LYS A 119 10.67 -10.64 5.25
C LYS A 119 9.37 -9.90 4.94
N THR A 120 8.89 -9.15 5.92
CA THR A 120 7.72 -8.27 5.80
C THR A 120 8.01 -7.06 4.90
N SER A 121 6.97 -6.42 4.39
CA SER A 121 7.08 -5.13 3.69
C SER A 121 8.10 -4.21 4.37
N ARG A 122 8.90 -3.51 3.59
CA ARG A 122 9.96 -2.62 4.05
C ARG A 122 9.43 -1.45 4.86
N PHE A 123 8.18 -1.06 4.61
CA PHE A 123 7.51 0.07 5.24
C PHE A 123 6.24 -0.41 5.94
N PRO A 124 6.17 -0.25 7.28
CA PRO A 124 4.95 -0.53 8.02
C PRO A 124 3.82 0.38 7.54
N LYS A 125 2.60 -0.13 7.61
CA LYS A 125 1.38 0.62 7.32
C LYS A 125 0.62 0.90 8.60
N HIS A 126 -0.10 2.01 8.64
CA HIS A 126 -0.98 2.32 9.76
C HIS A 126 -2.17 1.35 9.80
N ILE A 127 -2.63 1.06 10.99
CA ILE A 127 -3.79 0.22 11.25
C ILE A 127 -4.44 0.67 12.55
N ILE A 128 -5.77 0.64 12.60
CA ILE A 128 -6.52 0.88 13.83
C ILE A 128 -6.90 -0.46 14.45
N ILE A 129 -6.66 -0.58 15.76
CA ILE A 129 -7.00 -1.78 16.52
C ILE A 129 -7.81 -1.36 17.75
N LEU A 130 -9.06 -1.77 17.82
CA LEU A 130 -9.96 -1.50 18.92
C LEU A 130 -10.26 -2.79 19.71
N ALA A 131 -10.24 -2.71 21.03
CA ALA A 131 -10.63 -3.83 21.89
C ALA A 131 -12.15 -3.88 22.03
N LYS A 132 -12.80 -4.95 21.52
CA LYS A 132 -14.23 -5.17 21.60
C LYS A 132 -14.67 -5.67 22.98
N ASN A 133 -13.81 -6.41 23.67
CA ASN A 133 -14.08 -7.04 24.94
C ASN A 133 -12.78 -7.25 25.75
N LYS A 134 -12.88 -7.89 26.94
CA LYS A 134 -11.73 -8.15 27.81
C LYS A 134 -10.66 -9.05 27.15
N LEU A 135 -11.08 -10.01 26.31
CA LEU A 135 -10.13 -10.85 25.56
C LEU A 135 -9.37 -10.00 24.52
N GLY A 136 -10.09 -9.16 23.77
CA GLY A 136 -9.47 -8.22 22.83
C GLY A 136 -8.51 -7.25 23.50
N LEU A 137 -8.84 -6.76 24.70
CA LEU A 137 -7.94 -5.91 25.49
C LEU A 137 -6.65 -6.65 25.86
N LYS A 138 -6.75 -7.92 26.27
CA LYS A 138 -5.59 -8.77 26.51
C LYS A 138 -4.75 -8.95 25.26
N HIS A 139 -5.38 -9.27 24.11
CA HIS A 139 -4.67 -9.42 22.84
C HIS A 139 -4.02 -8.11 22.38
N LEU A 140 -4.67 -6.97 22.57
CA LEU A 140 -4.08 -5.66 22.28
C LEU A 140 -2.78 -5.43 23.09
N TYR A 141 -2.79 -5.71 24.39
CA TYR A 141 -1.58 -5.61 25.22
C TYR A 141 -0.48 -6.57 24.76
N GLN A 142 -0.84 -7.80 24.38
CA GLN A 142 0.13 -8.77 23.84
C GLN A 142 0.76 -8.28 22.53
N LEU A 143 -0.05 -7.74 21.62
CA LEU A 143 0.43 -7.16 20.35
C LEU A 143 1.35 -5.95 20.58
N ILE A 144 0.97 -5.03 21.48
CA ILE A 144 1.80 -3.88 21.86
C ILE A 144 3.14 -4.36 22.47
N SER A 145 3.09 -5.32 23.39
CA SER A 145 4.29 -5.88 24.00
C SER A 145 5.20 -6.53 22.95
N ALA A 146 4.62 -7.37 22.07
CA ALA A 146 5.37 -8.02 20.99
C ALA A 146 5.98 -6.99 20.03
N SER A 147 5.26 -5.92 19.67
CA SER A 147 5.76 -4.88 18.78
C SER A 147 6.99 -4.15 19.34
N ASN A 148 7.03 -3.95 20.66
CA ASN A 148 8.12 -3.25 21.33
C ASN A 148 9.29 -4.17 21.71
N LEU A 149 9.02 -5.42 22.10
CA LEU A 149 10.05 -6.33 22.62
C LEU A 149 10.63 -7.26 21.55
N LYS A 150 9.80 -7.70 20.58
CA LYS A 150 10.20 -8.70 19.57
C LYS A 150 10.36 -8.10 18.17
N TYR A 151 9.53 -7.14 17.81
CA TYR A 151 9.45 -6.63 16.44
C TYR A 151 9.83 -5.16 16.29
N PHE A 152 10.47 -4.56 17.29
CA PHE A 152 10.91 -3.18 17.22
C PHE A 152 12.02 -2.99 16.17
N LYS A 153 11.76 -2.11 15.18
CA LYS A 153 12.72 -1.70 14.15
C LYS A 153 12.63 -0.20 13.94
N ARG A 154 13.35 0.59 14.71
CA ARG A 154 13.24 2.06 14.84
C ARG A 154 11.89 2.51 15.41
N VAL A 155 10.80 1.86 15.03
CA VAL A 155 9.44 2.04 15.56
C VAL A 155 8.85 0.67 15.88
N PRO A 156 7.86 0.60 16.79
CA PRO A 156 7.12 -0.63 17.05
C PRO A 156 6.37 -1.08 15.78
N ILE A 157 6.48 -2.36 15.43
CA ILE A 157 5.81 -2.95 14.25
C ILE A 157 5.05 -4.18 14.71
N ILE A 158 3.82 -4.35 14.22
CA ILE A 158 3.02 -5.55 14.42
C ILE A 158 2.99 -6.33 13.11
N PRO A 159 3.64 -7.51 13.01
CA PRO A 159 3.47 -8.36 11.84
C PRO A 159 2.01 -8.76 11.65
N LYS A 160 1.53 -8.78 10.40
CA LYS A 160 0.15 -9.14 10.07
C LYS A 160 -0.20 -10.55 10.57
N THR A 161 0.76 -11.46 10.59
CA THR A 161 0.61 -12.83 11.15
C THR A 161 0.33 -12.82 12.66
N GLU A 162 1.03 -11.98 13.43
CA GLU A 162 0.75 -11.82 14.86
C GLU A 162 -0.65 -11.23 15.10
N LEU A 163 -1.04 -10.24 14.28
CA LEU A 163 -2.36 -9.66 14.37
C LEU A 163 -3.47 -10.69 14.07
N ILE A 164 -3.27 -11.54 13.06
CA ILE A 164 -4.21 -12.62 12.73
C ILE A 164 -4.36 -13.61 13.88
N THR A 165 -3.24 -14.00 14.50
CA THR A 165 -3.23 -14.94 15.65
C THR A 165 -3.98 -14.38 16.86
N HIS A 166 -3.95 -13.05 17.05
CA HIS A 166 -4.56 -12.38 18.19
C HIS A 166 -5.84 -11.62 17.80
N ARG A 167 -6.49 -11.98 16.68
CA ARG A 167 -7.62 -11.20 16.14
C ARG A 167 -8.91 -11.29 16.97
N GLU A 168 -9.11 -12.37 17.70
CA GLU A 168 -10.30 -12.58 18.48
C GLU A 168 -10.50 -11.45 19.52
N GLY A 169 -11.71 -10.90 19.57
CA GLY A 169 -12.06 -9.80 20.46
C GLY A 169 -11.53 -8.42 20.05
N LEU A 170 -10.90 -8.32 18.86
CA LEU A 170 -10.47 -7.06 18.26
C LEU A 170 -11.39 -6.63 17.12
N ILE A 171 -11.44 -5.34 16.86
CA ILE A 171 -12.02 -4.70 15.68
C ILE A 171 -10.86 -3.99 14.97
N ILE A 172 -10.72 -4.24 13.68
CA ILE A 172 -9.59 -3.75 12.87
C ILE A 172 -10.11 -2.77 11.82
N GLY A 173 -9.59 -1.53 11.85
CA GLY A 173 -9.89 -0.47 10.89
C GLY A 173 -8.76 -0.24 9.88
N SER A 174 -9.11 0.28 8.68
CA SER A 174 -8.17 0.48 7.58
C SER A 174 -7.21 1.65 7.78
N ALA A 175 -7.45 2.49 8.79
CA ALA A 175 -6.68 3.68 9.14
C ALA A 175 -6.66 4.78 8.05
N CYS A 176 -5.73 5.73 8.19
CA CYS A 176 -5.58 6.96 7.41
C CYS A 176 -4.85 6.74 6.07
N GLU A 177 -4.36 7.83 5.47
CA GLU A 177 -3.59 7.82 4.22
C GLU A 177 -2.32 6.98 4.27
N ALA A 178 -1.76 6.74 5.47
CA ALA A 178 -0.62 5.85 5.67
C ALA A 178 -1.03 4.38 5.85
N GLY A 179 -2.33 4.05 5.81
CA GLY A 179 -2.88 2.70 5.83
C GLY A 179 -2.63 1.92 4.55
N GLU A 180 -2.77 0.60 4.62
CA GLU A 180 -2.56 -0.28 3.45
C GLU A 180 -3.63 -0.04 2.38
N LEU A 181 -4.90 0.13 2.79
CA LEU A 181 -6.00 0.31 1.84
C LEU A 181 -5.90 1.64 1.09
N PHE A 182 -5.74 2.76 1.79
CA PHE A 182 -5.64 4.06 1.14
C PHE A 182 -4.45 4.11 0.18
N ARG A 183 -3.29 3.57 0.60
CA ARG A 183 -2.12 3.47 -0.29
C ARG A 183 -2.39 2.60 -1.52
N ALA A 184 -3.13 1.51 -1.39
CA ALA A 184 -3.51 0.69 -2.54
C ALA A 184 -4.43 1.45 -3.51
N VAL A 185 -5.34 2.29 -3.01
CA VAL A 185 -6.19 3.16 -3.83
C VAL A 185 -5.35 4.21 -4.57
N THR A 186 -4.45 4.92 -3.87
CA THR A 186 -3.57 5.92 -4.49
C THR A 186 -2.55 5.32 -5.46
N ASP A 187 -2.12 4.07 -5.22
CA ASP A 187 -1.28 3.29 -6.14
C ASP A 187 -2.07 2.74 -7.33
N HIS A 188 -3.38 3.04 -7.43
CA HIS A 188 -4.27 2.56 -8.49
C HIS A 188 -4.24 1.05 -8.68
N LYS A 189 -4.22 0.28 -7.58
CA LYS A 189 -4.34 -1.18 -7.64
C LYS A 189 -5.68 -1.59 -8.26
N ASP A 190 -5.70 -2.73 -8.93
CA ASP A 190 -6.94 -3.24 -9.52
C ASP A 190 -8.02 -3.53 -8.46
N TRP A 191 -9.27 -3.61 -8.92
CA TRP A 191 -10.42 -3.77 -8.03
C TRP A 191 -10.40 -5.08 -7.22
N ALA A 192 -9.85 -6.15 -7.79
CA ALA A 192 -9.72 -7.44 -7.10
C ALA A 192 -8.73 -7.34 -5.94
N GLU A 193 -7.60 -6.67 -6.15
CA GLU A 193 -6.59 -6.43 -5.11
C GLU A 193 -7.12 -5.48 -4.03
N LEU A 194 -7.83 -4.41 -4.40
CA LEU A 194 -8.48 -3.51 -3.43
C LEU A 194 -9.48 -4.28 -2.56
N LYS A 195 -10.31 -5.15 -3.14
CA LYS A 195 -11.23 -6.01 -2.38
C LYS A 195 -10.49 -6.98 -1.46
N ARG A 196 -9.42 -7.59 -1.93
CA ARG A 196 -8.60 -8.49 -1.12
C ARG A 196 -8.03 -7.77 0.10
N ILE A 197 -7.51 -6.55 -0.07
CA ILE A 197 -6.97 -5.73 1.02
C ILE A 197 -8.09 -5.31 1.97
N ALA A 198 -9.19 -4.76 1.44
CA ALA A 198 -10.32 -4.28 2.23
C ALA A 198 -11.00 -5.41 3.03
N SER A 199 -10.99 -6.64 2.51
CA SER A 199 -11.57 -7.81 3.19
C SER A 199 -10.90 -8.13 4.53
N PHE A 200 -9.66 -7.70 4.73
CA PHE A 200 -8.93 -7.93 5.98
C PHE A 200 -9.50 -7.13 7.15
N TYR A 201 -10.07 -5.96 6.91
CA TYR A 201 -10.55 -5.03 7.92
C TYR A 201 -12.00 -5.32 8.32
N ASP A 202 -12.38 -4.97 9.55
CA ASP A 202 -13.75 -5.07 10.02
C ASP A 202 -14.58 -3.85 9.59
N TYR A 203 -13.94 -2.68 9.47
CA TYR A 203 -14.50 -1.46 8.90
C TYR A 203 -13.45 -0.70 8.10
N LEU A 204 -13.90 0.18 7.23
CA LEU A 204 -13.04 1.03 6.41
C LEU A 204 -13.14 2.48 6.88
N GLU A 205 -12.10 3.26 6.65
CA GLU A 205 -12.05 4.67 7.03
C GLU A 205 -11.88 5.57 5.83
N ILE A 206 -12.58 6.70 5.87
CA ILE A 206 -12.38 7.85 5.00
C ILE A 206 -12.11 9.07 5.87
N GLN A 207 -11.35 10.03 5.32
CA GLN A 207 -11.00 11.25 6.02
C GLN A 207 -11.39 12.47 5.19
N PRO A 208 -11.63 13.65 5.82
CA PRO A 208 -11.79 14.90 5.10
C PRO A 208 -10.66 15.12 4.10
N ILE A 209 -10.97 15.63 2.92
CA ILE A 209 -9.94 15.84 1.90
C ILE A 209 -8.85 16.80 2.34
N CYS A 210 -9.18 17.72 3.27
CA CYS A 210 -8.22 18.66 3.84
C CYS A 210 -7.05 17.96 4.54
N ASN A 211 -7.25 16.77 5.11
CA ASN A 211 -6.20 15.95 5.73
C ASN A 211 -5.14 15.52 4.71
N ASN A 212 -5.52 15.44 3.43
CA ASN A 212 -4.68 14.92 2.35
C ASN A 212 -4.27 16.00 1.32
N LEU A 213 -4.52 17.28 1.56
CA LEU A 213 -4.12 18.38 0.67
C LEU A 213 -2.60 18.49 0.47
N PHE A 214 -1.80 17.91 1.37
CA PHE A 214 -0.36 17.80 1.16
C PHE A 214 -0.02 17.00 -0.10
N MET A 215 -0.83 16.02 -0.49
CA MET A 215 -0.65 15.26 -1.73
C MET A 215 -0.81 16.14 -2.98
N LEU A 216 -1.73 17.12 -2.93
CA LEU A 216 -1.88 18.10 -4.00
C LEU A 216 -0.67 19.05 -4.05
N ARG A 217 -0.20 19.54 -2.89
CA ARG A 217 1.00 20.37 -2.79
C ARG A 217 2.26 19.68 -3.29
N ASN A 218 2.39 18.37 -3.02
CA ASN A 218 3.52 17.56 -3.45
C ASN A 218 3.42 17.11 -4.93
N GLY A 219 2.27 17.30 -5.57
CA GLY A 219 2.02 16.83 -6.94
C GLY A 219 1.71 15.32 -7.04
N ASP A 220 1.39 14.68 -5.92
CA ASP A 220 0.99 13.26 -5.88
C ASP A 220 -0.40 13.07 -6.48
N VAL A 221 -1.27 14.09 -6.38
CA VAL A 221 -2.59 14.18 -7.02
C VAL A 221 -2.72 15.47 -7.81
N GLN A 222 -3.64 15.50 -8.80
CA GLN A 222 -3.80 16.64 -9.70
C GLN A 222 -4.90 17.61 -9.23
N SER A 223 -5.84 17.16 -8.40
CA SER A 223 -6.97 17.96 -7.94
C SER A 223 -7.57 17.43 -6.64
N GLU A 224 -8.36 18.27 -5.96
CA GLU A 224 -9.18 17.84 -4.82
C GLU A 224 -10.22 16.80 -5.24
N GLU A 225 -10.70 16.82 -6.48
CA GLU A 225 -11.67 15.84 -6.98
C GLU A 225 -11.05 14.43 -7.03
N GLU A 226 -9.76 14.32 -7.31
CA GLU A 226 -9.06 13.04 -7.23
C GLU A 226 -9.03 12.51 -5.78
N LEU A 227 -8.85 13.37 -4.78
CA LEU A 227 -8.96 12.97 -3.36
C LEU A 227 -10.38 12.53 -2.99
N ARG A 228 -11.42 13.22 -3.52
CA ARG A 228 -12.81 12.80 -3.33
C ARG A 228 -13.08 11.43 -3.96
N GLU A 229 -12.51 11.16 -5.14
CA GLU A 229 -12.67 9.87 -5.81
C GLU A 229 -11.99 8.72 -5.04
N TYR A 230 -10.90 8.99 -4.33
CA TYR A 230 -10.31 7.99 -3.42
C TYR A 230 -11.29 7.61 -2.29
N ASN A 231 -11.93 8.59 -1.67
CA ASN A 231 -12.95 8.34 -0.65
C ASN A 231 -14.17 7.60 -1.25
N ARG A 232 -14.68 8.01 -2.42
CA ARG A 232 -15.78 7.28 -3.11
C ARG A 232 -15.40 5.83 -3.42
N THR A 233 -14.15 5.60 -3.79
CA THR A 233 -13.63 4.24 -4.04
C THR A 233 -13.69 3.39 -2.77
N ILE A 234 -13.30 3.94 -1.62
CA ILE A 234 -13.36 3.24 -0.33
C ILE A 234 -14.83 3.00 0.08
N VAL A 235 -15.72 3.96 -0.15
CA VAL A 235 -17.16 3.79 0.12
C VAL A 235 -17.74 2.66 -0.71
N ARG A 236 -17.49 2.64 -2.03
CA ARG A 236 -17.94 1.56 -2.92
C ARG A 236 -17.40 0.18 -2.49
N LEU A 237 -16.14 0.11 -2.01
CA LEU A 237 -15.59 -1.13 -1.46
C LEU A 237 -16.35 -1.57 -0.20
N GLY A 238 -16.68 -0.63 0.69
CA GLY A 238 -17.49 -0.90 1.87
C GLY A 238 -18.86 -1.45 1.52
N GLU A 239 -19.55 -0.83 0.57
CA GLU A 239 -20.87 -1.27 0.07
C GLU A 239 -20.79 -2.69 -0.51
N GLU A 240 -19.85 -2.93 -1.44
CA GLU A 240 -19.71 -4.24 -2.09
C GLU A 240 -19.33 -5.36 -1.12
N LEU A 241 -18.51 -5.06 -0.11
CA LEU A 241 -18.06 -6.01 0.89
C LEU A 241 -18.97 -6.06 2.14
N HIS A 242 -20.05 -5.29 2.16
CA HIS A 242 -20.97 -5.13 3.29
C HIS A 242 -20.22 -4.77 4.60
N LYS A 243 -19.28 -3.83 4.51
CA LYS A 243 -18.49 -3.35 5.66
C LYS A 243 -18.88 -1.91 6.00
N PRO A 244 -18.95 -1.56 7.30
CA PRO A 244 -19.10 -0.17 7.69
C PRO A 244 -17.96 0.69 7.14
N VAL A 245 -18.30 1.89 6.69
CA VAL A 245 -17.32 2.94 6.35
C VAL A 245 -17.51 4.08 7.36
N CYS A 246 -16.45 4.43 8.06
CA CYS A 246 -16.47 5.47 9.08
C CYS A 246 -15.68 6.70 8.58
N ALA A 247 -16.26 7.87 8.73
CA ALA A 247 -15.56 9.14 8.57
C ALA A 247 -14.82 9.47 9.87
N THR A 248 -13.49 9.65 9.79
CA THR A 248 -12.63 10.00 10.92
C THR A 248 -11.88 11.28 10.65
N GLY A 249 -11.73 12.14 11.68
CA GLY A 249 -11.14 13.47 11.52
C GLY A 249 -9.61 13.50 11.58
N ASP A 250 -8.96 12.45 12.08
CA ASP A 250 -7.52 12.44 12.40
C ASP A 250 -7.10 13.64 13.27
N VAL A 251 -7.87 13.87 14.34
CA VAL A 251 -7.78 15.05 15.18
C VAL A 251 -6.42 15.14 15.89
N HIS A 252 -5.75 16.28 15.74
CA HIS A 252 -4.47 16.56 16.39
C HIS A 252 -4.51 17.74 17.37
N PHE A 253 -5.56 18.53 17.32
CA PHE A 253 -5.80 19.66 18.24
C PHE A 253 -7.30 19.91 18.37
N GLN A 254 -7.73 20.64 19.42
CA GLN A 254 -9.12 20.76 19.76
C GLN A 254 -9.81 21.87 18.95
N GLU A 255 -9.31 23.09 19.04
CA GLU A 255 -9.91 24.27 18.41
C GLU A 255 -9.07 24.70 17.19
N PRO A 256 -9.68 25.32 16.16
CA PRO A 256 -8.94 25.79 14.99
C PRO A 256 -7.71 26.65 15.31
N GLU A 257 -7.80 27.48 16.34
CA GLU A 257 -6.72 28.38 16.77
C GLU A 257 -5.52 27.64 17.37
N ASP A 258 -5.71 26.38 17.82
CA ASP A 258 -4.64 25.57 18.39
C ASP A 258 -3.64 25.06 17.34
N GLU A 259 -3.91 25.24 16.05
CA GLU A 259 -3.02 24.86 14.96
C GLU A 259 -1.61 25.44 15.14
N ILE A 260 -1.51 26.65 15.69
CA ILE A 260 -0.22 27.33 15.94
C ILE A 260 0.70 26.50 16.85
N TYR A 261 0.15 25.81 17.86
CA TYR A 261 0.94 24.98 18.76
C TYR A 261 1.50 23.75 18.04
N ARG A 262 0.73 23.20 17.10
CA ARG A 262 1.19 22.11 16.25
C ARG A 262 2.33 22.56 15.34
N HIS A 263 2.27 23.74 14.73
CA HIS A 263 3.35 24.30 13.92
C HIS A 263 4.65 24.41 14.73
N VAL A 264 4.59 24.91 15.95
CA VAL A 264 5.76 24.98 16.87
C VAL A 264 6.35 23.59 17.14
N LEU A 265 5.50 22.58 17.41
CA LEU A 265 5.95 21.21 17.66
C LEU A 265 6.60 20.58 16.42
N LEU A 266 6.01 20.77 15.23
CA LEU A 266 6.57 20.24 13.98
C LEU A 266 7.88 20.94 13.61
N ALA A 267 7.96 22.27 13.76
CA ALA A 267 9.17 23.05 13.54
C ALA A 267 10.32 22.58 14.48
N SER A 268 10.01 22.32 15.74
CA SER A 268 10.99 21.77 16.69
C SER A 268 11.56 20.43 16.28
N LYS A 269 10.77 19.64 15.56
CA LYS A 269 11.15 18.32 14.98
C LYS A 269 11.76 18.44 13.57
N LYS A 270 11.89 19.66 13.04
CA LYS A 270 12.46 19.96 11.72
C LYS A 270 11.66 19.36 10.56
N PHE A 271 10.34 19.31 10.67
CA PHE A 271 9.49 18.95 9.54
C PHE A 271 9.52 20.08 8.50
N PRO A 272 9.72 19.80 7.22
CA PRO A 272 9.87 20.82 6.18
C PRO A 272 8.56 21.59 5.89
N ASP A 273 7.42 21.00 6.23
CA ASP A 273 6.06 21.52 6.05
C ASP A 273 5.41 21.97 7.38
N ALA A 274 6.25 22.28 8.39
CA ALA A 274 5.77 22.64 9.72
C ALA A 274 4.75 23.79 9.74
N ASP A 275 4.88 24.76 8.84
CA ASP A 275 4.01 25.94 8.72
C ASP A 275 2.87 25.75 7.71
N ALA A 276 2.74 24.55 7.10
CA ALA A 276 1.68 24.29 6.13
C ALA A 276 0.33 24.13 6.86
N PRO A 277 -0.73 24.86 6.44
CA PRO A 277 -2.05 24.71 7.05
C PRO A 277 -2.57 23.28 6.94
N LEU A 278 -3.08 22.77 8.07
CA LEU A 278 -3.69 21.44 8.13
C LEU A 278 -4.83 21.47 9.17
N PRO A 279 -6.08 21.70 8.76
CA PRO A 279 -7.22 21.95 9.65
C PRO A 279 -7.77 20.63 10.24
N ILE A 280 -6.93 19.93 11.01
CA ILE A 280 -7.24 18.66 11.68
C ILE A 280 -7.65 18.87 13.15
N TYR A 281 -8.49 19.88 13.37
CA TYR A 281 -9.11 20.13 14.66
C TYR A 281 -10.32 19.22 14.90
N PHE A 282 -10.85 19.23 16.12
CA PHE A 282 -12.01 18.44 16.50
C PHE A 282 -13.29 19.04 15.90
N LYS A 283 -13.71 18.51 14.76
CA LYS A 283 -14.92 18.92 14.03
C LYS A 283 -16.18 18.37 14.69
N THR A 284 -17.21 19.18 14.72
CA THR A 284 -18.56 18.76 15.09
C THR A 284 -19.16 17.80 14.06
N THR A 285 -20.27 17.15 14.41
CA THR A 285 -20.99 16.28 13.47
C THR A 285 -21.42 17.01 12.22
N ASP A 286 -21.91 18.25 12.35
CA ASP A 286 -22.38 19.05 11.21
C ASP A 286 -21.21 19.43 10.30
N GLU A 287 -20.09 19.84 10.85
CA GLU A 287 -18.85 20.12 10.07
C GLU A 287 -18.35 18.85 9.36
N MET A 288 -18.38 17.70 10.03
CA MET A 288 -18.00 16.43 9.37
C MET A 288 -18.96 16.07 8.23
N LEU A 289 -20.28 16.26 8.41
CA LEU A 289 -21.27 16.03 7.34
C LEU A 289 -21.04 16.97 6.15
N GLU A 290 -20.66 18.22 6.39
CA GLU A 290 -20.32 19.19 5.34
C GLU A 290 -19.09 18.75 4.56
N GLU A 291 -18.02 18.28 5.24
CA GLU A 291 -16.80 17.76 4.62
C GLU A 291 -17.06 16.61 3.64
N PHE A 292 -18.09 15.80 3.90
CA PHE A 292 -18.44 14.65 3.07
C PHE A 292 -19.71 14.86 2.24
N SER A 293 -20.22 16.08 2.11
CA SER A 293 -21.44 16.40 1.33
C SER A 293 -21.41 15.91 -0.11
N TYR A 294 -20.23 15.71 -0.68
CA TYR A 294 -20.03 15.18 -2.03
C TYR A 294 -20.32 13.67 -2.16
N LEU A 295 -20.59 12.97 -1.08
CA LEU A 295 -20.97 11.53 -1.10
C LEU A 295 -22.48 11.32 -1.24
N GLY A 296 -23.30 12.35 -1.05
CA GLY A 296 -24.77 12.32 -1.20
C GLY A 296 -25.48 12.33 0.14
#